data_81c923a1c7698a079c32c63d4068d217
#
_entry.id   81c923a1c7698a079c32c63d4068d217
#
_cell.length_a   1.000
_cell.length_b   1.000
_cell.length_c   1.000
_cell.angle_alpha   90.00
_cell.angle_beta   90.00
_cell.angle_gamma   90.00
#
_symmetry.space_group_name_H-M   'P 1'
#
loop_
_entity.id
_entity.type
_entity.pdbx_description
1 polymer ?
#
loop_
_entity_poly.entity_id
_entity_poly.type
_entity_poly.pdbx_seq_one_letter_code
_entity_poly.pdbx_strand_id
1 'polypeptide(L)'
;MKVLHAFCALAALCVAPLAWAEEPDHAIHEELRGVLREVVAAINSGQYDKMLPYLTENVEATSITQEVMSSRADVSKYFQEWFGPAGYMRKMEMRLDADALTELSPDKSWGLVRGKALEHYEAKDGDVFDFDTRWTAVMVRGDDGKWRLRAIHFGTNDLDNPVLTKVRRTLMRNGIIAAIASLLIGVALGWWIGRRRGRNAPTAAA
;
A
#
# COMPACT_ATOMS: atom_id res chain seq x y z
N MET A 1 20.91 -56.97 -61.85
CA MET A 1 20.42 -55.73 -62.46
C MET A 1 19.01 -55.48 -61.95
N LYS A 2 18.82 -54.70 -60.90
CA LYS A 2 17.52 -54.11 -60.51
C LYS A 2 17.85 -52.83 -59.74
N VAL A 3 17.44 -51.72 -60.33
CA VAL A 3 17.66 -50.34 -59.85
C VAL A 3 16.63 -50.08 -58.75
N LEU A 4 17.16 -49.76 -57.57
CA LEU A 4 16.31 -49.37 -56.41
C LEU A 4 16.21 -47.86 -56.40
N HIS A 5 14.99 -47.36 -56.71
CA HIS A 5 14.69 -45.91 -56.62
C HIS A 5 14.37 -45.57 -55.17
N ALA A 6 15.26 -44.76 -54.56
CA ALA A 6 15.00 -44.18 -53.23
C ALA A 6 14.09 -42.96 -53.40
N PHE A 7 12.91 -43.02 -52.84
CA PHE A 7 12.00 -41.87 -52.68
C PHE A 7 12.42 -41.06 -51.47
N CYS A 8 13.06 -39.91 -51.69
CA CYS A 8 13.24 -38.88 -50.67
C CYS A 8 11.95 -38.06 -50.56
N ALA A 9 11.12 -38.39 -49.57
CA ALA A 9 9.99 -37.54 -49.18
C ALA A 9 10.54 -36.36 -48.34
N LEU A 10 10.63 -35.18 -48.95
CA LEU A 10 10.98 -33.93 -48.28
C LEU A 10 9.78 -33.43 -47.46
N ALA A 11 9.71 -33.75 -46.18
CA ALA A 11 8.72 -33.15 -45.27
C ALA A 11 9.12 -31.70 -45.01
N ALA A 12 8.52 -30.77 -45.75
CA ALA A 12 8.58 -29.34 -45.46
C ALA A 12 7.76 -29.07 -44.18
N LEU A 13 8.43 -29.02 -43.02
CA LEU A 13 7.83 -28.49 -41.80
C LEU A 13 7.55 -27.01 -42.04
N CYS A 14 6.29 -26.65 -42.26
CA CYS A 14 5.81 -25.28 -42.17
C CYS A 14 5.88 -24.87 -40.69
N VAL A 15 6.98 -24.27 -40.28
CA VAL A 15 7.05 -23.50 -39.03
C VAL A 15 6.25 -22.22 -39.30
N ALA A 16 4.95 -22.26 -39.04
CA ALA A 16 4.17 -21.04 -38.97
C ALA A 16 4.79 -20.20 -37.83
N PRO A 17 5.17 -18.94 -38.04
CA PRO A 17 5.54 -18.07 -36.94
C PRO A 17 4.34 -18.05 -36.00
N LEU A 18 4.53 -18.41 -34.74
CA LEU A 18 3.60 -18.07 -33.65
C LEU A 18 3.52 -16.55 -33.66
N ALA A 19 2.57 -15.99 -34.41
CA ALA A 19 2.17 -14.61 -34.24
C ALA A 19 1.72 -14.51 -32.78
N TRP A 20 2.51 -13.85 -31.95
CA TRP A 20 2.08 -13.48 -30.60
C TRP A 20 0.84 -12.63 -30.82
N ALA A 21 -0.30 -13.11 -30.36
CA ALA A 21 -1.53 -12.36 -30.43
C ALA A 21 -1.26 -11.03 -29.71
N GLU A 22 -1.30 -9.94 -30.45
CA GLU A 22 -1.15 -8.62 -29.87
C GLU A 22 -2.26 -8.42 -28.83
N GLU A 23 -1.89 -7.92 -27.67
CA GLU A 23 -2.82 -7.65 -26.58
C GLU A 23 -3.96 -6.76 -27.10
N PRO A 24 -5.23 -7.15 -26.94
CA PRO A 24 -6.34 -6.31 -27.39
C PRO A 24 -6.20 -4.90 -26.80
N ASP A 25 -6.38 -3.86 -27.63
CA ASP A 25 -6.27 -2.46 -27.22
C ASP A 25 -4.90 -2.07 -26.61
N HIS A 26 -3.84 -2.74 -27.05
CA HIS A 26 -2.47 -2.56 -26.53
C HIS A 26 -2.07 -1.09 -26.38
N ALA A 27 -2.33 -0.23 -27.36
CA ALA A 27 -2.00 1.18 -27.28
C ALA A 27 -2.70 1.89 -26.10
N ILE A 28 -3.97 1.57 -25.83
CA ILE A 28 -4.72 2.13 -24.70
C ILE A 28 -4.11 1.65 -23.38
N HIS A 29 -3.80 0.37 -23.28
CA HIS A 29 -3.19 -0.17 -22.05
C HIS A 29 -1.81 0.42 -21.78
N GLU A 30 -1.01 0.72 -22.82
CA GLU A 30 0.27 1.42 -22.65
C GLU A 30 0.09 2.86 -22.18
N GLU A 31 -0.91 3.60 -22.69
CA GLU A 31 -1.24 4.93 -22.18
C GLU A 31 -1.64 4.86 -20.69
N LEU A 32 -2.50 3.91 -20.31
CA LEU A 32 -2.94 3.72 -18.92
C LEU A 32 -1.77 3.35 -17.98
N ARG A 33 -0.86 2.47 -18.42
CA ARG A 33 0.39 2.18 -17.71
C ARG A 33 1.27 3.43 -17.58
N GLY A 34 1.27 4.29 -18.60
CA GLY A 34 1.93 5.60 -18.57
C GLY A 34 1.40 6.48 -17.46
N VAL A 35 0.07 6.66 -17.38
CA VAL A 35 -0.57 7.42 -16.31
C VAL A 35 -0.20 6.87 -14.94
N LEU A 36 -0.27 5.56 -14.75
CA LEU A 36 0.11 4.91 -13.49
C LEU A 36 1.56 5.21 -13.10
N ARG A 37 2.50 5.07 -14.05
CA ARG A 37 3.93 5.35 -13.79
C ARG A 37 4.17 6.79 -13.35
N GLU A 38 3.53 7.76 -14.02
CA GLU A 38 3.71 9.19 -13.71
C GLU A 38 3.11 9.55 -12.34
N VAL A 39 1.94 9.03 -12.00
CA VAL A 39 1.32 9.24 -10.68
C VAL A 39 2.21 8.65 -9.58
N VAL A 40 2.66 7.40 -9.73
CA VAL A 40 3.54 6.74 -8.75
C VAL A 40 4.88 7.46 -8.64
N ALA A 41 5.48 7.90 -9.75
CA ALA A 41 6.73 8.64 -9.75
C ALA A 41 6.60 10.00 -9.02
N ALA A 42 5.49 10.72 -9.21
CA ALA A 42 5.20 11.96 -8.51
C ALA A 42 5.12 11.75 -6.99
N ILE A 43 4.42 10.72 -6.55
CA ILE A 43 4.28 10.35 -5.14
C ILE A 43 5.64 9.97 -4.56
N ASN A 44 6.37 9.04 -5.17
CA ASN A 44 7.64 8.52 -4.68
C ASN A 44 8.76 9.57 -4.65
N SER A 45 8.66 10.61 -5.50
CA SER A 45 9.59 11.73 -5.48
C SER A 45 9.21 12.86 -4.52
N GLY A 46 8.04 12.78 -3.86
CA GLY A 46 7.51 13.85 -3.02
C GLY A 46 7.06 15.09 -3.80
N GLN A 47 6.96 14.98 -5.14
CA GLN A 47 6.55 16.08 -6.01
C GLN A 47 5.08 15.91 -6.39
N TYR A 48 4.23 15.91 -5.38
CA TYR A 48 2.83 15.50 -5.49
C TYR A 48 2.03 16.27 -6.54
N ASP A 49 2.30 17.56 -6.74
CA ASP A 49 1.60 18.35 -7.76
C ASP A 49 1.87 17.88 -9.19
N LYS A 50 2.94 17.11 -9.43
CA LYS A 50 3.22 16.53 -10.75
C LYS A 50 2.21 15.46 -11.19
N MET A 51 1.46 14.87 -10.25
CA MET A 51 0.40 13.93 -10.61
C MET A 51 -0.87 14.62 -11.08
N LEU A 52 -1.12 15.89 -10.72
CA LEU A 52 -2.38 16.58 -10.97
C LEU A 52 -2.81 16.60 -12.45
N PRO A 53 -1.92 16.73 -13.44
CA PRO A 53 -2.31 16.64 -14.86
C PRO A 53 -2.90 15.28 -15.27
N TYR A 54 -2.60 14.22 -14.54
CA TYR A 54 -3.07 12.85 -14.78
C TYR A 54 -4.40 12.54 -14.06
N LEU A 55 -4.94 13.49 -13.30
CA LEU A 55 -6.23 13.40 -12.64
C LEU A 55 -7.26 14.22 -13.43
N THR A 56 -8.54 13.87 -13.34
CA THR A 56 -9.60 14.77 -13.79
C THR A 56 -9.76 15.95 -12.82
N GLU A 57 -10.38 17.06 -13.25
CA GLU A 57 -10.63 18.19 -12.35
C GLU A 57 -11.51 17.80 -11.15
N ASN A 58 -12.50 16.95 -11.41
CA ASN A 58 -13.44 16.42 -10.43
C ASN A 58 -13.07 15.00 -10.00
N VAL A 59 -11.77 14.73 -9.79
CA VAL A 59 -11.31 13.43 -9.30
C VAL A 59 -11.93 13.12 -7.93
N GLU A 60 -12.32 11.87 -7.73
CA GLU A 60 -12.76 11.34 -6.44
C GLU A 60 -11.72 10.34 -5.92
N ALA A 61 -11.00 10.70 -4.88
CA ALA A 61 -10.02 9.83 -4.28
C ALA A 61 -10.32 9.62 -2.79
N THR A 62 -10.27 8.37 -2.35
CA THR A 62 -10.37 8.02 -0.93
C THR A 62 -9.06 7.36 -0.50
N SER A 63 -8.37 7.99 0.45
CA SER A 63 -7.12 7.50 1.01
C SER A 63 -7.32 6.33 1.98
N ILE A 64 -6.24 5.69 2.43
CA ILE A 64 -6.30 4.66 3.48
C ILE A 64 -6.79 5.20 4.83
N THR A 65 -6.70 6.53 5.07
CA THR A 65 -7.23 7.21 6.26
C THR A 65 -8.72 7.56 6.14
N GLN A 66 -9.38 7.13 5.06
CA GLN A 66 -10.79 7.41 4.73
C GLN A 66 -11.08 8.90 4.46
N GLU A 67 -10.05 9.70 4.20
CA GLU A 67 -10.24 11.07 3.73
C GLU A 67 -10.63 11.08 2.27
N VAL A 68 -11.67 11.86 1.96
CA VAL A 68 -12.22 11.99 0.60
C VAL A 68 -11.74 13.30 -0.02
N MET A 69 -11.21 13.20 -1.22
CA MET A 69 -10.74 14.32 -2.04
C MET A 69 -11.57 14.33 -3.33
N SER A 70 -12.34 15.41 -3.56
CA SER A 70 -13.29 15.51 -4.69
C SER A 70 -12.81 16.46 -5.80
N SER A 71 -11.58 16.91 -5.73
CA SER A 71 -10.95 17.77 -6.73
C SER A 71 -9.42 17.62 -6.72
N ARG A 72 -8.76 18.11 -7.77
CA ARG A 72 -7.29 18.24 -7.79
C ARG A 72 -6.77 19.12 -6.65
N ALA A 73 -7.52 20.17 -6.30
CA ALA A 73 -7.16 21.07 -5.20
C ALA A 73 -7.18 20.34 -3.86
N ASP A 74 -8.18 19.47 -3.62
CA ASP A 74 -8.24 18.65 -2.41
C ASP A 74 -7.10 17.63 -2.36
N VAL A 75 -6.73 17.04 -3.49
CA VAL A 75 -5.57 16.14 -3.57
C VAL A 75 -4.27 16.88 -3.20
N SER A 76 -4.04 18.07 -3.78
CA SER A 76 -2.87 18.88 -3.42
C SER A 76 -2.88 19.26 -1.94
N LYS A 77 -4.03 19.70 -1.42
CA LYS A 77 -4.22 20.04 -0.01
C LYS A 77 -3.91 18.85 0.91
N TYR A 78 -4.44 17.65 0.60
CA TYR A 78 -4.18 16.42 1.36
C TYR A 78 -2.67 16.15 1.49
N PHE A 79 -1.93 16.18 0.38
CA PHE A 79 -0.49 15.94 0.42
C PHE A 79 0.28 17.06 1.16
N GLN A 80 -0.17 18.30 1.10
CA GLN A 80 0.41 19.40 1.87
C GLN A 80 0.16 19.24 3.37
N GLU A 81 -1.03 18.83 3.78
CA GLU A 81 -1.39 18.62 5.18
C GLU A 81 -0.63 17.44 5.80
N TRP A 82 -0.50 16.32 5.06
CA TRP A 82 0.17 15.13 5.59
C TRP A 82 1.70 15.18 5.46
N PHE A 83 2.24 15.69 4.36
CA PHE A 83 3.68 15.63 4.03
C PHE A 83 4.36 17.00 3.96
N GLY A 84 3.60 18.10 4.09
CA GLY A 84 4.14 19.46 4.16
C GLY A 84 4.93 19.73 5.44
N PRO A 85 5.47 20.95 5.62
CA PRO A 85 6.31 21.30 6.78
C PRO A 85 5.65 21.04 8.14
N ALA A 86 4.34 21.29 8.25
CA ALA A 86 3.55 21.07 9.47
C ALA A 86 2.96 19.65 9.56
N GLY A 87 3.01 18.87 8.49
CA GLY A 87 2.42 17.53 8.43
C GLY A 87 3.14 16.52 9.31
N TYR A 88 2.48 15.42 9.63
CA TYR A 88 3.02 14.36 10.47
C TYR A 88 4.00 13.46 9.70
N MET A 89 3.72 13.19 8.42
CA MET A 89 4.54 12.32 7.59
C MET A 89 5.75 13.05 7.01
N ARG A 90 6.85 12.32 6.92
CA ARG A 90 8.08 12.78 6.26
C ARG A 90 8.15 12.32 4.82
N LYS A 91 7.72 11.08 4.55
CA LYS A 91 7.87 10.42 3.27
C LYS A 91 6.77 9.41 3.04
N MET A 92 6.40 9.24 1.78
CA MET A 92 5.60 8.12 1.30
C MET A 92 6.30 7.54 0.07
N GLU A 93 6.37 6.22 0.02
CA GLU A 93 6.70 5.46 -1.19
C GLU A 93 5.58 4.46 -1.45
N MET A 94 5.20 4.30 -2.71
CA MET A 94 4.20 3.30 -3.07
C MET A 94 4.56 2.56 -4.34
N ARG A 95 4.09 1.33 -4.40
CA ARG A 95 4.06 0.52 -5.61
C ARG A 95 2.64 0.05 -5.85
N LEU A 96 2.13 0.32 -7.04
CA LEU A 96 0.81 -0.12 -7.50
C LEU A 96 0.99 -1.21 -8.55
N ASP A 97 0.41 -2.37 -8.28
CA ASP A 97 0.39 -3.50 -9.20
C ASP A 97 -1.07 -3.80 -9.58
N ALA A 98 -1.42 -3.73 -10.86
CA ALA A 98 -2.74 -4.10 -11.34
C ALA A 98 -2.86 -5.64 -11.39
N ASP A 99 -4.02 -6.17 -10.98
CA ASP A 99 -4.29 -7.62 -11.01
C ASP A 99 -4.47 -8.15 -12.44
N ALA A 100 -4.96 -7.28 -13.33
CA ALA A 100 -5.23 -7.59 -14.74
C ALA A 100 -5.23 -6.30 -15.57
N LEU A 101 -5.41 -6.44 -16.87
CA LEU A 101 -5.67 -5.31 -17.77
C LEU A 101 -6.91 -4.53 -17.32
N THR A 102 -6.91 -3.23 -17.60
CA THR A 102 -8.10 -2.38 -17.37
C THR A 102 -9.28 -2.90 -18.19
N GLU A 103 -10.40 -3.13 -17.52
CA GLU A 103 -11.67 -3.47 -18.18
C GLU A 103 -12.21 -2.21 -18.87
N LEU A 104 -12.10 -2.14 -20.19
CA LEU A 104 -12.53 -0.98 -20.98
C LEU A 104 -14.03 -1.04 -21.27
N SER A 105 -14.69 0.13 -21.25
CA SER A 105 -16.06 0.26 -21.76
C SER A 105 -16.11 -0.07 -23.25
N PRO A 106 -17.29 -0.45 -23.80
CA PRO A 106 -17.43 -0.80 -25.23
C PRO A 106 -17.01 0.32 -26.19
N ASP A 107 -17.24 1.57 -25.78
CA ASP A 107 -16.88 2.78 -26.54
C ASP A 107 -15.47 3.30 -26.21
N LYS A 108 -14.76 2.63 -25.26
CA LYS A 108 -13.41 2.98 -24.80
C LYS A 108 -13.28 4.41 -24.25
N SER A 109 -14.36 4.93 -23.70
CA SER A 109 -14.40 6.25 -23.06
C SER A 109 -14.01 6.19 -21.57
N TRP A 110 -14.14 5.02 -20.92
CA TRP A 110 -13.72 4.79 -19.55
C TRP A 110 -13.24 3.35 -19.36
N GLY A 111 -12.58 3.12 -18.22
CA GLY A 111 -12.15 1.79 -17.83
C GLY A 111 -12.09 1.63 -16.31
N LEU A 112 -12.26 0.40 -15.86
CA LEU A 112 -12.15 -0.02 -14.47
C LEU A 112 -10.91 -0.88 -14.30
N VAL A 113 -10.10 -0.56 -13.29
CA VAL A 113 -8.91 -1.34 -12.93
C VAL A 113 -8.85 -1.49 -11.43
N ARG A 114 -8.32 -2.62 -10.98
CA ARG A 114 -8.10 -2.94 -9.57
C ARG A 114 -6.75 -3.61 -9.37
N GLY A 115 -6.22 -3.51 -8.18
CA GLY A 115 -4.91 -4.08 -7.90
C GLY A 115 -4.53 -4.09 -6.43
N LYS A 116 -3.26 -4.33 -6.21
CA LYS A 116 -2.59 -4.28 -4.90
C LYS A 116 -1.69 -3.06 -4.84
N ALA A 117 -1.52 -2.53 -3.64
CA ALA A 117 -0.50 -1.53 -3.37
C ALA A 117 0.35 -1.95 -2.18
N LEU A 118 1.64 -1.66 -2.27
CA LEU A 118 2.56 -1.63 -1.14
C LEU A 118 2.84 -0.16 -0.86
N GLU A 119 2.51 0.28 0.34
CA GLU A 119 2.64 1.67 0.75
C GLU A 119 3.55 1.76 1.97
N HIS A 120 4.65 2.45 1.84
CA HIS A 120 5.64 2.69 2.89
C HIS A 120 5.56 4.14 3.33
N TYR A 121 5.28 4.35 4.61
CA TYR A 121 5.19 5.68 5.22
C TYR A 121 6.26 5.85 6.29
N GLU A 122 6.95 6.97 6.26
CA GLU A 122 7.87 7.40 7.30
C GLU A 122 7.32 8.65 7.99
N ALA A 123 7.09 8.57 9.29
CA ALA A 123 6.67 9.72 10.10
C ALA A 123 7.88 10.54 10.58
N LYS A 124 7.66 11.80 10.93
CA LYS A 124 8.72 12.72 11.43
C LYS A 124 9.26 12.36 12.80
N ASP A 125 8.48 11.61 13.59
CA ASP A 125 8.92 11.07 14.89
C ASP A 125 9.72 9.76 14.78
N GLY A 126 9.95 9.26 13.56
CA GLY A 126 10.70 8.05 13.26
C GLY A 126 9.86 6.80 13.17
N ASP A 127 8.56 6.89 13.32
CA ASP A 127 7.66 5.75 13.07
C ASP A 127 7.63 5.39 11.60
N VAL A 128 7.55 4.08 11.33
CA VAL A 128 7.43 3.51 10.00
C VAL A 128 6.21 2.62 9.93
N PHE A 129 5.48 2.73 8.83
CA PHE A 129 4.28 1.94 8.57
C PHE A 129 4.32 1.38 7.15
N ASP A 130 4.24 0.06 7.03
CA ASP A 130 4.15 -0.65 5.76
C ASP A 130 2.76 -1.25 5.61
N PHE A 131 2.00 -0.80 4.62
CA PHE A 131 0.65 -1.28 4.36
C PHE A 131 0.60 -2.11 3.09
N ASP A 132 -0.04 -3.29 3.20
CA ASP A 132 -0.59 -4.02 2.08
C ASP A 132 -2.04 -3.58 1.87
N THR A 133 -2.32 -2.91 0.77
CA THR A 133 -3.66 -2.39 0.48
C THR A 133 -4.20 -2.93 -0.83
N ARG A 134 -5.51 -2.78 -1.01
CA ARG A 134 -6.21 -3.01 -2.28
C ARG A 134 -6.70 -1.68 -2.81
N TRP A 135 -6.70 -1.53 -4.11
CA TRP A 135 -7.24 -0.34 -4.74
C TRP A 135 -8.15 -0.71 -5.91
N THR A 136 -9.10 0.17 -6.16
CA THR A 136 -9.95 0.15 -7.35
C THR A 136 -10.00 1.55 -7.93
N ALA A 137 -9.82 1.67 -9.23
CA ALA A 137 -9.77 2.96 -9.90
C ALA A 137 -10.61 2.97 -11.17
N VAL A 138 -11.18 4.13 -11.46
CA VAL A 138 -11.88 4.43 -12.71
C VAL A 138 -11.03 5.42 -13.50
N MET A 139 -10.70 5.03 -14.71
CA MET A 139 -10.00 5.85 -15.70
C MET A 139 -11.02 6.39 -16.71
N VAL A 140 -10.86 7.63 -17.14
CA VAL A 140 -11.69 8.22 -18.20
C VAL A 140 -10.84 8.86 -19.27
N ARG A 141 -11.32 8.82 -20.50
CA ARG A 141 -10.70 9.49 -21.64
C ARG A 141 -11.34 10.87 -21.81
N GLY A 142 -10.54 11.91 -21.71
CA GLY A 142 -11.02 13.29 -21.89
C GLY A 142 -11.23 13.61 -23.38
N ASP A 143 -11.86 14.76 -23.65
CA ASP A 143 -12.11 15.27 -24.99
C ASP A 143 -10.81 15.52 -25.78
N ASP A 144 -9.69 15.73 -25.06
CA ASP A 144 -8.34 15.84 -25.62
C ASP A 144 -7.71 14.48 -25.95
N GLY A 145 -8.46 13.40 -25.81
CA GLY A 145 -8.04 12.03 -26.07
C GLY A 145 -7.14 11.41 -25.00
N LYS A 146 -6.77 12.13 -23.93
CA LYS A 146 -5.86 11.63 -22.88
C LYS A 146 -6.62 10.91 -21.78
N TRP A 147 -6.04 9.82 -21.29
CA TRP A 147 -6.55 9.10 -20.15
C TRP A 147 -6.18 9.79 -18.83
N ARG A 148 -7.15 9.84 -17.90
CA ARG A 148 -6.97 10.41 -16.56
C ARG A 148 -7.69 9.59 -15.51
N LEU A 149 -7.16 9.63 -14.32
CA LEU A 149 -7.80 9.06 -13.14
C LEU A 149 -9.04 9.90 -12.76
N ARG A 150 -10.22 9.27 -12.77
CA ARG A 150 -11.49 9.88 -12.36
C ARG A 150 -11.84 9.54 -10.92
N ALA A 151 -11.56 8.30 -10.50
CA ALA A 151 -11.78 7.86 -9.13
C ALA A 151 -10.78 6.81 -8.72
N ILE A 152 -10.41 6.82 -7.43
CA ILE A 152 -9.62 5.76 -6.80
C ILE A 152 -10.02 5.61 -5.34
N HIS A 153 -10.11 4.37 -4.89
CA HIS A 153 -10.34 4.04 -3.49
C HIS A 153 -9.28 3.05 -3.03
N PHE A 154 -8.65 3.36 -1.89
CA PHE A 154 -7.74 2.46 -1.21
C PHE A 154 -8.42 1.83 0.01
N GLY A 155 -8.30 0.52 0.14
CA GLY A 155 -8.79 -0.24 1.28
C GLY A 155 -7.66 -0.99 1.96
N THR A 156 -7.66 -0.97 3.30
CA THR A 156 -6.72 -1.74 4.13
C THR A 156 -7.46 -2.79 4.95
N ASN A 157 -6.72 -3.75 5.53
CA ASN A 157 -7.28 -4.70 6.47
C ASN A 157 -7.38 -4.05 7.87
N ASP A 158 -8.60 -3.78 8.32
CA ASP A 158 -8.87 -3.13 9.61
C ASP A 158 -8.44 -3.99 10.81
N LEU A 159 -8.38 -5.32 10.66
CA LEU A 159 -8.05 -6.25 11.73
C LEU A 159 -6.57 -6.65 11.75
N ASP A 160 -5.85 -6.42 10.66
CA ASP A 160 -4.42 -6.75 10.53
C ASP A 160 -3.71 -5.67 9.71
N ASN A 161 -3.23 -4.65 10.40
CA ASN A 161 -2.49 -3.54 9.81
C ASN A 161 -1.35 -3.07 10.75
N PRO A 162 -0.36 -2.32 10.23
CA PRO A 162 0.82 -1.91 11.00
C PRO A 162 0.49 -1.02 12.20
N VAL A 163 -0.56 -0.19 12.11
CA VAL A 163 -0.98 0.68 13.22
C VAL A 163 -1.49 -0.16 14.38
N LEU A 164 -2.39 -1.11 14.12
CA LEU A 164 -2.92 -2.01 15.13
C LEU A 164 -1.82 -2.88 15.75
N THR A 165 -0.90 -3.38 14.93
CA THR A 165 0.27 -4.15 15.39
C THR A 165 1.14 -3.32 16.31
N LYS A 166 1.41 -2.06 16.00
CA LYS A 166 2.17 -1.13 16.84
C LYS A 166 1.47 -0.87 18.17
N VAL A 167 0.19 -0.56 18.15
CA VAL A 167 -0.63 -0.34 19.37
C VAL A 167 -0.57 -1.57 20.26
N ARG A 168 -0.81 -2.76 19.71
CA ARG A 168 -0.76 -4.03 20.44
C ARG A 168 0.61 -4.27 21.09
N ARG A 169 1.70 -4.08 20.35
CA ARG A 169 3.08 -4.24 20.86
C ARG A 169 3.36 -3.26 22.01
N THR A 170 2.94 -2.00 21.86
CA THR A 170 3.12 -0.97 22.88
C THR A 170 2.36 -1.30 24.17
N LEU A 171 1.09 -1.70 24.06
CA LEU A 171 0.29 -2.12 25.20
C LEU A 171 0.88 -3.33 25.92
N MET A 172 1.32 -4.35 25.17
CA MET A 172 1.96 -5.53 25.76
C MET A 172 3.26 -5.17 26.47
N ARG A 173 4.13 -4.38 25.87
CA ARG A 173 5.38 -3.92 26.48
C ARG A 173 5.12 -3.15 27.79
N ASN A 174 4.22 -2.19 27.74
CA ASN A 174 3.88 -1.37 28.92
C ASN A 174 3.22 -2.20 30.03
N GLY A 175 2.38 -3.17 29.66
CA GLY A 175 1.77 -4.12 30.60
C GLY A 175 2.83 -4.99 31.30
N ILE A 176 3.81 -5.51 30.57
CA ILE A 176 4.92 -6.29 31.14
C ILE A 176 5.74 -5.42 32.10
N ILE A 177 6.11 -4.20 31.71
CA ILE A 177 6.85 -3.26 32.56
C ILE A 177 6.09 -2.98 33.86
N ALA A 178 4.78 -2.69 33.77
CA ALA A 178 3.93 -2.44 34.91
C ALA A 178 3.85 -3.66 35.83
N ALA A 179 3.71 -4.87 35.30
CA ALA A 179 3.67 -6.10 36.07
C ALA A 179 4.99 -6.36 36.82
N ILE A 180 6.14 -6.17 36.18
CA ILE A 180 7.46 -6.30 36.82
C ILE A 180 7.62 -5.25 37.92
N ALA A 181 7.29 -3.98 37.66
CA ALA A 181 7.36 -2.92 38.64
C ALA A 181 6.48 -3.23 39.88
N SER A 182 5.24 -3.67 39.66
CA SER A 182 4.31 -4.05 40.72
C SER A 182 4.84 -5.21 41.57
N LEU A 183 5.44 -6.23 40.92
CA LEU A 183 6.07 -7.35 41.61
C LEU A 183 7.23 -6.89 42.52
N LEU A 184 8.14 -6.05 41.97
CA LEU A 184 9.27 -5.53 42.72
C LEU A 184 8.83 -4.70 43.93
N ILE A 185 7.82 -3.82 43.74
CA ILE A 185 7.22 -3.04 44.84
C ILE A 185 6.61 -3.96 45.87
N GLY A 186 5.85 -4.97 45.44
CA GLY A 186 5.22 -5.95 46.36
C GLY A 186 6.24 -6.70 47.17
N VAL A 187 7.32 -7.17 46.58
CA VAL A 187 8.43 -7.85 47.26
C VAL A 187 9.11 -6.92 48.28
N ALA A 188 9.43 -5.66 47.85
CA ALA A 188 10.07 -4.69 48.73
C ALA A 188 9.19 -4.34 49.94
N LEU A 189 7.89 -4.11 49.73
CA LEU A 189 6.95 -3.85 50.80
C LEU A 189 6.77 -5.06 51.75
N GLY A 190 6.63 -6.27 51.19
CA GLY A 190 6.54 -7.50 51.94
C GLY A 190 7.77 -7.72 52.82
N TRP A 191 8.98 -7.54 52.27
CA TRP A 191 10.23 -7.62 53.02
C TRP A 191 10.31 -6.56 54.15
N TRP A 192 9.94 -5.31 53.86
CA TRP A 192 9.97 -4.23 54.83
C TRP A 192 8.99 -4.46 55.99
N ILE A 193 7.76 -4.90 55.69
CA ILE A 193 6.75 -5.25 56.73
C ILE A 193 7.23 -6.43 57.58
N GLY A 194 7.74 -7.50 56.93
CA GLY A 194 8.27 -8.67 57.60
C GLY A 194 9.41 -8.33 58.57
N ARG A 195 10.35 -7.46 58.11
CA ARG A 195 11.46 -7.00 58.94
C ARG A 195 11.02 -6.16 60.14
N ARG A 196 9.97 -5.33 60.01
CA ARG A 196 9.40 -4.57 61.14
C ARG A 196 8.72 -5.47 62.16
N ARG A 197 7.96 -6.49 61.73
CA ARG A 197 7.28 -7.45 62.64
C ARG A 197 8.28 -8.31 63.41
N GLY A 198 9.34 -8.76 62.77
CA GLY A 198 10.38 -9.55 63.46
C GLY A 198 11.15 -8.78 64.54
N ARG A 199 11.25 -7.45 64.43
CA ARG A 199 11.91 -6.58 65.43
C ARG A 199 11.04 -6.30 66.62
N ASN A 200 9.73 -6.48 66.54
CA ASN A 200 8.77 -6.22 67.62
C ASN A 200 8.22 -7.52 68.29
N ALA A 201 8.83 -8.68 67.96
CA ALA A 201 8.47 -9.92 68.67
C ALA A 201 8.95 -9.85 70.05
N PRO A 202 8.05 -10.04 71.14
CA PRO A 202 8.46 -10.05 72.50
C PRO A 202 9.38 -11.24 72.76
N THR A 203 10.55 -10.95 73.35
CA THR A 203 11.46 -11.99 73.88
C THR A 203 10.67 -12.79 74.89
N ALA A 204 10.37 -14.06 74.63
CA ALA A 204 9.78 -14.95 75.61
C ALA A 204 10.79 -15.08 76.81
N ALA A 205 10.42 -14.52 77.93
CA ALA A 205 11.16 -14.70 79.20
C ALA A 205 11.08 -16.17 79.59
N ALA A 206 12.25 -16.82 79.72
CA ALA A 206 12.40 -18.15 80.33
C ALA A 206 12.29 -18.06 81.86
#